data_bbe310d2edb6922160b373fd4caeb966
#
_entry.id   bbe310d2edb6922160b373fd4caeb966
#
_cell.length_a   1.000
_cell.length_b   1.000
_cell.length_c   1.000
_cell.angle_alpha   90.00
_cell.angle_beta   90.00
_cell.angle_gamma   90.00
#
_symmetry.space_group_name_H-M   'P 1'
#
loop_
_entity.id
_entity.type
_entity.pdbx_description
1 polymer ?
#
loop_
_entity_poly.entity_id
_entity_poly.type
_entity_poly.pdbx_seq_one_letter_code
_entity_poly.pdbx_strand_id
1 'polypeptide(L)'
;EVGIDVAESEILPTTGSTQAVDLLLKALVNPGDTVLVEGPSFLGSLQAMRIYGANLVEIPMDEQGLDIDALERAAIAYRPKMLYTIPNFQNPTGVTLSTERRKEIARLAARYGFVVAEDDPYRGLRYAGNHLPSIFSFDTEGLVVYLTSFSKLISPGTRVGAAVVKNPQLLRKLVIGKQSTDLHTPLISQALVAEYLARDLLGAHMEKILGMYARQLQTMQRELAALPVKVFPTQGGLFVWCALKADVDTVALLQKCIRNGVAYVPGTHFYANGGHLNTLRLNFSNSTPEQIVQGVAALKKSMEEE
;
A
#
# COMPACT_ATOMS: atom_id res chain seq x y z
N GLU A 1 -1.30 11.18 16.69
CA GLU A 1 -2.02 9.91 16.48
C GLU A 1 -1.17 8.84 15.77
N VAL A 2 -0.19 9.23 14.93
CA VAL A 2 0.69 8.31 14.19
C VAL A 2 1.87 7.84 15.05
N GLY A 3 2.14 8.48 16.20
CA GLY A 3 3.31 8.22 17.03
C GLY A 3 4.62 8.70 16.39
N ILE A 4 4.53 9.65 15.47
CA ILE A 4 5.67 10.26 14.80
C ILE A 4 5.87 11.66 15.39
N ASP A 5 7.00 11.85 16.05
CA ASP A 5 7.46 13.15 16.55
C ASP A 5 8.70 13.55 15.74
N VAL A 6 8.56 14.57 14.90
CA VAL A 6 9.59 15.00 13.95
C VAL A 6 9.57 16.52 13.78
N ALA A 7 10.72 17.09 13.46
CA ALA A 7 10.82 18.49 13.12
C ALA A 7 10.23 18.76 11.73
N GLU A 8 9.73 19.97 11.51
CA GLU A 8 9.24 20.41 10.19
C GLU A 8 10.31 20.24 9.09
N SER A 9 11.57 20.45 9.45
CA SER A 9 12.73 20.29 8.55
C SER A 9 12.98 18.84 8.10
N GLU A 10 12.35 17.86 8.72
CA GLU A 10 12.44 16.42 8.36
C GLU A 10 11.30 15.99 7.42
N ILE A 11 10.41 16.92 7.04
CA ILE A 11 9.25 16.65 6.19
C ILE A 11 9.47 17.21 4.79
N LEU A 12 9.43 16.35 3.78
CA LEU A 12 9.46 16.74 2.38
C LEU A 12 8.07 16.57 1.77
N PRO A 13 7.34 17.66 1.44
CA PRO A 13 6.10 17.58 0.70
C PRO A 13 6.31 16.98 -0.68
N THR A 14 5.44 16.05 -1.09
CA THR A 14 5.53 15.34 -2.36
C THR A 14 4.21 15.37 -3.12
N THR A 15 4.26 15.11 -4.43
CA THR A 15 3.08 14.99 -5.29
C THR A 15 2.45 13.60 -5.16
N GLY A 16 1.98 13.31 -3.93
CA GLY A 16 1.53 11.98 -3.46
C GLY A 16 2.69 11.07 -3.06
N SER A 17 2.38 9.95 -2.38
CA SER A 17 3.39 8.96 -1.95
C SER A 17 4.12 8.30 -3.13
N THR A 18 3.48 8.21 -4.30
CA THR A 18 4.12 7.68 -5.52
C THR A 18 5.37 8.47 -5.91
N GLN A 19 5.34 9.80 -5.81
CA GLN A 19 6.54 10.61 -6.05
C GLN A 19 7.61 10.37 -4.97
N ALA A 20 7.21 10.18 -3.71
CA ALA A 20 8.16 9.85 -2.66
C ALA A 20 8.89 8.53 -2.91
N VAL A 21 8.18 7.51 -3.40
CA VAL A 21 8.79 6.24 -3.84
C VAL A 21 9.75 6.46 -5.01
N ASP A 22 9.34 7.23 -6.03
CA ASP A 22 10.18 7.57 -7.19
C ASP A 22 11.48 8.28 -6.77
N LEU A 23 11.39 9.24 -5.85
CA LEU A 23 12.55 9.95 -5.31
C LEU A 23 13.48 9.03 -4.53
N LEU A 24 12.95 8.08 -3.75
CA LEU A 24 13.76 7.08 -3.05
C LEU A 24 14.50 6.18 -4.05
N LEU A 25 13.82 5.71 -5.08
CA LEU A 25 14.43 4.90 -6.14
C LEU A 25 15.54 5.68 -6.83
N LYS A 26 15.29 6.93 -7.22
CA LYS A 26 16.29 7.83 -7.83
C LYS A 26 17.52 8.07 -6.95
N ALA A 27 17.33 8.14 -5.63
CA ALA A 27 18.41 8.43 -4.68
C ALA A 27 19.23 7.21 -4.28
N LEU A 28 18.66 5.99 -4.33
CA LEU A 28 19.21 4.79 -3.70
C LEU A 28 19.52 3.66 -4.68
N VAL A 29 18.83 3.58 -5.82
CA VAL A 29 18.78 2.38 -6.67
C VAL A 29 19.44 2.64 -8.01
N ASN A 30 20.43 1.83 -8.34
CA ASN A 30 21.00 1.71 -9.68
C ASN A 30 20.45 0.46 -10.39
N PRO A 31 20.51 0.38 -11.73
CA PRO A 31 20.14 -0.84 -12.44
C PRO A 31 20.88 -2.06 -11.89
N GLY A 32 20.14 -3.13 -11.58
CA GLY A 32 20.67 -4.35 -10.98
C GLY A 32 20.73 -4.37 -9.44
N ASP A 33 20.57 -3.23 -8.76
CA ASP A 33 20.44 -3.21 -7.29
C ASP A 33 19.16 -3.92 -6.85
N THR A 34 19.21 -4.62 -5.72
CA THR A 34 18.05 -5.35 -5.19
C THR A 34 17.15 -4.45 -4.35
N VAL A 35 15.86 -4.54 -4.63
CA VAL A 35 14.77 -3.98 -3.82
C VAL A 35 13.89 -5.14 -3.35
N LEU A 36 13.69 -5.24 -2.03
CA LEU A 36 12.76 -6.18 -1.44
C LEU A 36 11.35 -5.60 -1.47
N VAL A 37 10.37 -6.43 -1.80
CA VAL A 37 8.96 -6.06 -1.87
C VAL A 37 8.10 -7.14 -1.24
N GLU A 38 6.92 -6.78 -0.76
CA GLU A 38 5.91 -7.76 -0.35
C GLU A 38 5.45 -8.60 -1.54
N GLY A 39 5.17 -9.85 -1.33
CA GLY A 39 4.59 -10.74 -2.33
C GLY A 39 3.17 -11.18 -1.92
N PRO A 40 2.09 -10.52 -2.42
CA PRO A 40 2.02 -9.49 -3.48
C PRO A 40 2.27 -8.05 -2.98
N SER A 41 2.49 -7.08 -3.90
CA SER A 41 2.71 -5.68 -3.60
C SER A 41 1.97 -4.73 -4.56
N PHE A 42 2.02 -3.41 -4.29
CA PHE A 42 1.33 -2.41 -5.11
C PHE A 42 1.95 -2.31 -6.51
N LEU A 43 1.14 -2.62 -7.51
CA LEU A 43 1.59 -2.69 -8.90
C LEU A 43 2.24 -1.40 -9.42
N GLY A 44 1.77 -0.22 -8.96
CA GLY A 44 2.36 1.06 -9.38
C GLY A 44 3.80 1.24 -8.89
N SER A 45 4.11 0.81 -7.66
CA SER A 45 5.47 0.83 -7.13
C SER A 45 6.34 -0.24 -7.77
N LEU A 46 5.80 -1.44 -8.05
CA LEU A 46 6.53 -2.48 -8.80
C LEU A 46 6.93 -2.00 -10.19
N GLN A 47 6.04 -1.30 -10.89
CA GLN A 47 6.34 -0.73 -12.21
C GLN A 47 7.42 0.36 -12.12
N ALA A 48 7.34 1.27 -11.14
CA ALA A 48 8.36 2.27 -10.93
C ALA A 48 9.74 1.63 -10.69
N MET A 49 9.82 0.62 -9.82
CA MET A 49 11.06 -0.10 -9.54
C MET A 49 11.65 -0.78 -10.78
N ARG A 50 10.79 -1.36 -11.64
CA ARG A 50 11.21 -1.95 -12.93
C ARG A 50 11.80 -0.91 -13.89
N ILE A 51 11.23 0.30 -13.94
CA ILE A 51 11.75 1.41 -14.76
C ILE A 51 13.17 1.79 -14.34
N TYR A 52 13.48 1.73 -13.02
CA TYR A 52 14.84 1.94 -12.51
C TYR A 52 15.78 0.74 -12.71
N GLY A 53 15.31 -0.36 -13.30
CA GLY A 53 16.09 -1.57 -13.52
C GLY A 53 16.41 -2.34 -12.24
N ALA A 54 15.62 -2.17 -11.19
CA ALA A 54 15.81 -2.86 -9.93
C ALA A 54 15.58 -4.38 -10.07
N ASN A 55 16.40 -5.18 -9.38
CA ASN A 55 16.16 -6.59 -9.16
C ASN A 55 15.14 -6.74 -8.01
N LEU A 56 13.92 -7.18 -8.30
CA LEU A 56 12.84 -7.31 -7.33
C LEU A 56 12.85 -8.70 -6.69
N VAL A 57 12.95 -8.73 -5.37
CA VAL A 57 12.88 -9.96 -4.58
C VAL A 57 11.64 -9.90 -3.69
N GLU A 58 10.71 -10.83 -3.92
CA GLU A 58 9.47 -10.93 -3.16
C GLU A 58 9.70 -11.60 -1.80
N ILE A 59 9.14 -11.00 -0.77
CA ILE A 59 9.07 -11.56 0.56
C ILE A 59 7.65 -12.06 0.79
N PRO A 60 7.44 -13.34 1.12
CA PRO A 60 6.12 -13.91 1.38
C PRO A 60 5.37 -13.16 2.46
N MET A 61 4.05 -13.19 2.39
CA MET A 61 3.13 -12.63 3.39
C MET A 61 2.18 -13.69 3.92
N ASP A 62 1.79 -13.51 5.18
CA ASP A 62 0.68 -14.21 5.81
C ASP A 62 -0.37 -13.23 6.36
N GLU A 63 -1.27 -13.69 7.23
CA GLU A 63 -2.33 -12.87 7.82
C GLU A 63 -1.82 -11.78 8.80
N GLN A 64 -0.54 -11.84 9.20
CA GLN A 64 0.12 -10.83 10.03
C GLN A 64 1.05 -9.91 9.21
N GLY A 65 1.08 -10.05 7.90
CA GLY A 65 1.89 -9.28 6.97
C GLY A 65 3.15 -10.02 6.49
N LEU A 66 4.20 -9.29 6.24
CA LEU A 66 5.46 -9.76 5.68
C LEU A 66 6.18 -10.76 6.62
N ASP A 67 6.66 -11.89 6.08
CA ASP A 67 7.42 -12.92 6.81
C ASP A 67 8.82 -12.40 7.17
N ILE A 68 9.08 -12.31 8.47
CA ILE A 68 10.33 -11.74 9.01
C ILE A 68 11.53 -12.64 8.77
N ASP A 69 11.36 -13.97 8.88
CA ASP A 69 12.46 -14.91 8.65
C ASP A 69 12.85 -14.93 7.17
N ALA A 70 11.88 -14.86 6.27
CA ALA A 70 12.14 -14.71 4.84
C ALA A 70 12.81 -13.38 4.53
N LEU A 71 12.40 -12.28 5.19
CA LEU A 71 13.04 -10.97 5.05
C LEU A 71 14.51 -11.02 5.48
N GLU A 72 14.82 -11.62 6.63
CA GLU A 72 16.20 -11.72 7.11
C GLU A 72 17.07 -12.56 6.16
N ARG A 73 16.56 -13.71 5.71
CA ARG A 73 17.27 -14.54 4.71
C ARG A 73 17.54 -13.76 3.42
N ALA A 74 16.57 -12.99 2.93
CA ALA A 74 16.71 -12.18 1.73
C ALA A 74 17.72 -11.03 1.94
N ALA A 75 17.70 -10.37 3.10
CA ALA A 75 18.65 -9.31 3.45
C ALA A 75 20.10 -9.82 3.44
N ILE A 76 20.34 -11.03 3.96
CA ILE A 76 21.66 -11.68 3.95
C ILE A 76 22.09 -12.05 2.52
N ALA A 77 21.19 -12.67 1.77
CA ALA A 77 21.51 -13.23 0.46
C ALA A 77 21.71 -12.15 -0.63
N TYR A 78 20.89 -11.11 -0.60
CA TYR A 78 20.83 -10.13 -1.69
C TYR A 78 21.40 -8.74 -1.35
N ARG A 79 21.65 -8.43 -0.07
CA ARG A 79 22.16 -7.12 0.37
C ARG A 79 21.37 -5.97 -0.26
N PRO A 80 20.05 -5.87 -0.02
CA PRO A 80 19.17 -4.95 -0.71
C PRO A 80 19.50 -3.49 -0.41
N LYS A 81 19.15 -2.59 -1.30
CA LYS A 81 19.18 -1.15 -1.08
C LYS A 81 17.96 -0.66 -0.30
N MET A 82 16.81 -1.28 -0.55
CA MET A 82 15.54 -0.84 0.01
C MET A 82 14.57 -2.01 0.20
N LEU A 83 13.75 -1.91 1.24
CA LEU A 83 12.49 -2.64 1.39
C LEU A 83 11.34 -1.65 1.14
N TYR A 84 10.38 -2.01 0.28
CA TYR A 84 9.11 -1.32 0.13
C TYR A 84 8.00 -2.13 0.80
N THR A 85 7.24 -1.51 1.72
CA THR A 85 6.14 -2.16 2.45
C THR A 85 4.98 -1.22 2.70
N ILE A 86 3.75 -1.74 2.71
CA ILE A 86 2.52 -1.04 3.04
C ILE A 86 1.97 -1.64 4.34
N PRO A 87 2.26 -1.06 5.51
CA PRO A 87 2.02 -1.71 6.80
C PRO A 87 0.56 -1.72 7.25
N ASN A 88 -0.31 -0.87 6.70
CA ASN A 88 -1.72 -0.79 7.08
C ASN A 88 -2.61 -1.05 5.87
N PHE A 89 -3.50 -2.06 5.99
CA PHE A 89 -4.48 -2.40 4.95
C PHE A 89 -3.83 -2.52 3.57
N GLN A 90 -2.77 -3.30 3.53
CA GLN A 90 -1.85 -3.49 2.40
C GLN A 90 -2.58 -3.61 1.06
N ASN A 91 -2.10 -2.94 0.07
CA ASN A 91 -2.59 -3.06 -1.30
C ASN A 91 -1.72 -4.06 -2.06
N PRO A 92 -2.25 -5.26 -2.41
CA PRO A 92 -3.68 -5.55 -2.60
C PRO A 92 -4.39 -6.33 -1.48
N THR A 93 -3.68 -6.87 -0.47
CA THR A 93 -4.19 -7.94 0.40
C THR A 93 -5.17 -7.47 1.48
N GLY A 94 -5.15 -6.20 1.86
CA GLY A 94 -5.91 -5.68 2.99
C GLY A 94 -5.31 -6.02 4.36
N VAL A 95 -4.23 -6.80 4.40
CA VAL A 95 -3.57 -7.23 5.65
C VAL A 95 -2.92 -6.04 6.36
N THR A 96 -2.91 -6.09 7.67
CA THR A 96 -2.18 -5.12 8.52
C THR A 96 -1.00 -5.80 9.18
N LEU A 97 0.19 -5.24 8.99
CA LEU A 97 1.44 -5.72 9.57
C LEU A 97 1.40 -5.60 11.10
N SER A 98 1.68 -6.69 11.82
CA SER A 98 1.66 -6.70 13.28
C SER A 98 2.73 -5.79 13.91
N THR A 99 2.52 -5.35 15.15
CA THR A 99 3.47 -4.48 15.85
C THR A 99 4.84 -5.14 16.02
N GLU A 100 4.86 -6.43 16.31
CA GLU A 100 6.07 -7.21 16.50
C GLU A 100 6.90 -7.24 15.21
N ARG A 101 6.25 -7.48 14.08
CA ARG A 101 6.92 -7.47 12.77
C ARG A 101 7.43 -6.09 12.38
N ARG A 102 6.72 -5.01 12.75
CA ARG A 102 7.19 -3.62 12.53
C ARG A 102 8.51 -3.36 13.28
N LYS A 103 8.61 -3.80 14.54
CA LYS A 103 9.84 -3.69 15.33
C LYS A 103 10.98 -4.47 14.69
N GLU A 104 10.70 -5.70 14.27
CA GLU A 104 11.71 -6.54 13.64
C GLU A 104 12.19 -5.98 12.29
N ILE A 105 11.32 -5.40 11.47
CA ILE A 105 11.73 -4.73 10.22
C ILE A 105 12.70 -3.59 10.51
N ALA A 106 12.40 -2.72 11.49
CA ALA A 106 13.31 -1.63 11.86
C ALA A 106 14.66 -2.17 12.37
N ARG A 107 14.65 -3.23 13.19
CA ARG A 107 15.86 -3.89 13.69
C ARG A 107 16.69 -4.51 12.54
N LEU A 108 16.05 -5.18 11.59
CA LEU A 108 16.74 -5.77 10.43
C LEU A 108 17.30 -4.70 9.50
N ALA A 109 16.57 -3.59 9.29
CA ALA A 109 17.07 -2.44 8.53
C ALA A 109 18.36 -1.89 9.14
N ALA A 110 18.37 -1.66 10.46
CA ALA A 110 19.56 -1.22 11.19
C ALA A 110 20.73 -2.23 11.10
N ARG A 111 20.43 -3.52 11.23
CA ARG A 111 21.44 -4.59 11.21
C ARG A 111 22.09 -4.78 9.84
N TYR A 112 21.32 -4.71 8.78
CA TYR A 112 21.77 -5.03 7.41
C TYR A 112 21.96 -3.80 6.51
N GLY A 113 21.63 -2.59 6.99
CA GLY A 113 21.92 -1.32 6.34
C GLY A 113 21.08 -1.04 5.11
N PHE A 114 19.81 -1.47 5.05
CA PHE A 114 18.88 -1.14 3.98
C PHE A 114 17.85 -0.10 4.42
N VAL A 115 17.39 0.72 3.47
CA VAL A 115 16.33 1.71 3.73
C VAL A 115 14.96 1.05 3.67
N VAL A 116 14.05 1.41 4.56
CA VAL A 116 12.65 0.98 4.54
C VAL A 116 11.78 2.13 4.01
N ALA A 117 11.11 1.92 2.91
CA ALA A 117 10.03 2.79 2.43
C ALA A 117 8.71 2.30 3.03
N GLU A 118 8.27 2.92 4.13
CA GLU A 118 7.00 2.65 4.79
C GLU A 118 5.89 3.48 4.13
N ASP A 119 5.18 2.91 3.14
CA ASP A 119 4.11 3.60 2.41
C ASP A 119 2.76 3.40 3.13
N ASP A 120 2.26 4.45 3.77
CA ASP A 120 1.11 4.37 4.68
C ASP A 120 -0.07 5.29 4.28
N PRO A 121 -0.61 5.16 3.05
CA PRO A 121 -1.70 6.02 2.58
C PRO A 121 -3.07 5.61 3.15
N TYR A 122 -3.19 4.44 3.76
CA TYR A 122 -4.48 3.88 4.21
C TYR A 122 -4.69 3.93 5.73
N ARG A 123 -3.71 4.32 6.53
CA ARG A 123 -3.75 4.29 8.00
C ARG A 123 -5.03 4.87 8.59
N GLY A 124 -5.50 6.02 8.09
CA GLY A 124 -6.73 6.64 8.53
C GLY A 124 -8.01 5.87 8.17
N LEU A 125 -7.95 4.91 7.28
CA LEU A 125 -9.10 4.12 6.81
C LEU A 125 -9.28 2.83 7.63
N ARG A 126 -9.21 2.93 8.95
CA ARG A 126 -9.43 1.82 9.87
C ARG A 126 -10.90 1.77 10.30
N TYR A 127 -11.54 0.63 10.14
CA TYR A 127 -12.96 0.42 10.48
C TYR A 127 -13.14 -0.41 11.76
N ALA A 128 -12.11 -1.20 12.13
CA ALA A 128 -12.12 -2.01 13.33
C ALA A 128 -10.72 -2.11 13.95
N GLY A 129 -10.67 -2.39 15.27
CA GLY A 129 -9.42 -2.50 16.02
C GLY A 129 -8.76 -1.14 16.31
N ASN A 130 -7.52 -1.17 16.80
CA ASN A 130 -6.76 0.00 17.20
C ASN A 130 -5.68 0.37 16.18
N HIS A 131 -5.31 1.65 16.11
CA HIS A 131 -4.13 2.08 15.36
C HIS A 131 -2.86 1.47 15.95
N LEU A 132 -1.98 1.01 15.07
CA LEU A 132 -0.68 0.45 15.47
C LEU A 132 0.43 1.49 15.25
N PRO A 133 1.52 1.48 16.02
CA PRO A 133 2.65 2.36 15.79
C PRO A 133 3.28 2.09 14.42
N SER A 134 3.86 3.12 13.79
CA SER A 134 4.57 2.99 12.51
C SER A 134 5.89 2.23 12.68
N ILE A 135 6.42 1.66 11.59
CA ILE A 135 7.79 1.12 11.57
C ILE A 135 8.78 2.24 11.91
N PHE A 136 8.53 3.43 11.38
CA PHE A 136 9.31 4.65 11.63
C PHE A 136 9.46 4.98 13.12
N SER A 137 8.45 4.67 13.96
CA SER A 137 8.52 4.92 15.40
C SER A 137 9.53 4.03 16.14
N PHE A 138 9.96 2.91 15.53
CA PHE A 138 10.96 1.99 16.06
C PHE A 138 12.36 2.21 15.44
N ASP A 139 12.50 3.16 14.52
CA ASP A 139 13.75 3.44 13.83
C ASP A 139 14.69 4.29 14.68
N THR A 140 15.86 3.75 14.98
CA THR A 140 16.95 4.40 15.73
C THR A 140 18.08 4.92 14.86
N GLU A 141 18.17 4.44 13.61
CA GLU A 141 19.32 4.71 12.72
C GLU A 141 18.96 5.67 11.56
N GLY A 142 17.71 6.12 11.48
CA GLY A 142 17.24 6.98 10.37
C GLY A 142 17.17 6.25 9.02
N LEU A 143 16.89 4.94 9.05
CA LEU A 143 16.78 4.10 7.86
C LEU A 143 15.33 3.89 7.41
N VAL A 144 14.33 4.26 8.21
CA VAL A 144 12.93 4.20 7.82
C VAL A 144 12.47 5.56 7.30
N VAL A 145 11.94 5.59 6.09
CA VAL A 145 11.29 6.77 5.49
C VAL A 145 9.79 6.52 5.52
N TYR A 146 9.07 7.34 6.28
CA TYR A 146 7.60 7.26 6.36
C TYR A 146 6.97 8.08 5.24
N LEU A 147 6.15 7.41 4.43
CA LEU A 147 5.45 8.02 3.30
C LEU A 147 3.97 8.11 3.60
N THR A 148 3.38 9.28 3.37
CA THR A 148 1.95 9.49 3.55
C THR A 148 1.33 10.20 2.35
N SER A 149 -0.01 10.13 2.26
CA SER A 149 -0.76 10.76 1.18
C SER A 149 -2.14 11.19 1.64
N PHE A 150 -2.57 12.39 1.25
CA PHE A 150 -3.92 12.88 1.47
C PHE A 150 -4.93 12.39 0.42
N SER A 151 -4.47 11.64 -0.59
CA SER A 151 -5.31 11.15 -1.69
C SER A 151 -6.49 10.27 -1.24
N LYS A 152 -6.36 9.55 -0.12
CA LYS A 152 -7.39 8.64 0.39
C LYS A 152 -8.17 9.22 1.57
N LEU A 153 -7.64 10.30 2.16
CA LEU A 153 -8.23 10.97 3.32
C LEU A 153 -9.03 12.21 2.92
N ILE A 154 -8.59 12.95 1.90
CA ILE A 154 -9.20 14.21 1.44
C ILE A 154 -9.69 14.05 0.00
N SER A 155 -8.77 13.97 -0.96
CA SER A 155 -9.09 13.84 -2.38
C SER A 155 -7.89 13.36 -3.19
N PRO A 156 -8.07 12.40 -4.10
CA PRO A 156 -7.00 11.98 -5.00
C PRO A 156 -6.55 13.08 -5.96
N GLY A 157 -7.41 14.06 -6.27
CA GLY A 157 -7.12 15.17 -7.17
C GLY A 157 -6.15 16.20 -6.60
N THR A 158 -5.98 16.29 -5.27
CA THR A 158 -5.05 17.25 -4.65
C THR A 158 -3.60 16.92 -4.93
N ARG A 159 -3.26 15.64 -5.13
CA ARG A 159 -1.89 15.17 -5.36
C ARG A 159 -0.90 15.66 -4.30
N VAL A 160 -1.29 15.66 -3.02
CA VAL A 160 -0.41 16.03 -1.89
C VAL A 160 -0.11 14.80 -1.05
N GLY A 161 1.15 14.64 -0.71
CA GLY A 161 1.68 13.65 0.21
C GLY A 161 2.94 14.21 0.88
N ALA A 162 3.60 13.39 1.66
CA ALA A 162 4.87 13.74 2.27
C ALA A 162 5.76 12.52 2.49
N ALA A 163 7.07 12.74 2.50
CA ALA A 163 8.08 11.85 3.02
C ALA A 163 8.64 12.42 4.31
N VAL A 164 8.68 11.64 5.38
CA VAL A 164 9.31 12.00 6.66
C VAL A 164 10.63 11.25 6.75
N VAL A 165 11.74 11.98 6.94
CA VAL A 165 13.09 11.46 6.78
C VAL A 165 13.99 11.99 7.88
N LYS A 166 14.36 11.16 8.85
CA LYS A 166 15.29 11.54 9.94
C LYS A 166 16.73 11.70 9.47
N ASN A 167 17.16 10.92 8.47
CA ASN A 167 18.52 10.97 7.97
C ASN A 167 18.76 12.21 7.09
N PRO A 168 19.58 13.20 7.52
CA PRO A 168 19.74 14.47 6.81
C PRO A 168 20.44 14.31 5.45
N GLN A 169 21.31 13.28 5.31
CA GLN A 169 22.00 13.03 4.03
C GLN A 169 21.02 12.45 3.00
N LEU A 170 20.16 11.53 3.41
CA LEU A 170 19.09 10.99 2.57
C LEU A 170 18.10 12.09 2.19
N LEU A 171 17.62 12.86 3.17
CA LEU A 171 16.70 13.98 2.93
C LEU A 171 17.26 14.96 1.89
N ARG A 172 18.54 15.33 2.02
CA ARG A 172 19.20 16.21 1.05
C ARG A 172 19.18 15.64 -0.37
N LYS A 173 19.44 14.33 -0.53
CA LYS A 173 19.35 13.66 -1.84
C LYS A 173 17.94 13.71 -2.41
N LEU A 174 16.91 13.44 -1.57
CA LEU A 174 15.51 13.51 -2.00
C LEU A 174 15.10 14.93 -2.42
N VAL A 175 15.53 15.96 -1.67
CA VAL A 175 15.30 17.39 -2.02
C VAL A 175 15.92 17.72 -3.37
N ILE A 176 17.18 17.35 -3.62
CA ILE A 176 17.85 17.58 -4.90
C ILE A 176 17.12 16.83 -6.03
N GLY A 177 16.75 15.58 -5.79
CA GLY A 177 15.98 14.77 -6.73
C GLY A 177 14.62 15.41 -7.06
N LYS A 178 13.91 15.93 -6.06
CA LYS A 178 12.65 16.64 -6.24
C LYS A 178 12.80 17.93 -7.01
N GLN A 179 13.80 18.75 -6.66
CA GLN A 179 14.09 19.98 -7.39
C GLN A 179 14.36 19.75 -8.88
N SER A 180 15.01 18.64 -9.22
CA SER A 180 15.26 18.25 -10.62
C SER A 180 14.06 17.63 -11.33
N THR A 181 13.01 17.25 -10.59
CA THR A 181 11.81 16.61 -11.16
C THR A 181 10.67 17.61 -11.39
N ASP A 182 10.27 18.35 -10.33
CA ASP A 182 9.11 19.25 -10.38
C ASP A 182 9.31 20.55 -9.57
N LEU A 183 10.53 20.83 -9.10
CA LEU A 183 10.90 21.91 -8.17
C LEU A 183 10.20 21.76 -6.82
N HIS A 184 8.88 21.78 -6.78
CA HIS A 184 8.04 21.59 -5.60
C HIS A 184 6.64 21.12 -5.97
N THR A 185 5.95 20.49 -5.03
CA THR A 185 4.52 20.16 -5.15
C THR A 185 3.71 21.46 -5.33
N PRO A 186 2.65 21.48 -6.18
CA PRO A 186 1.87 22.69 -6.43
C PRO A 186 1.40 23.38 -5.15
N LEU A 187 1.73 24.66 -4.98
CA LEU A 187 1.43 25.44 -3.76
C LEU A 187 -0.07 25.57 -3.50
N ILE A 188 -0.88 25.68 -4.55
CA ILE A 188 -2.35 25.76 -4.43
C ILE A 188 -2.88 24.47 -3.77
N SER A 189 -2.40 23.31 -4.20
CA SER A 189 -2.80 22.03 -3.61
C SER A 189 -2.36 21.90 -2.15
N GLN A 190 -1.12 22.34 -1.84
CA GLN A 190 -0.62 22.34 -0.46
C GLN A 190 -1.44 23.31 0.43
N ALA A 191 -1.71 24.53 -0.05
CA ALA A 191 -2.52 25.52 0.67
C ALA A 191 -3.95 25.00 0.93
N LEU A 192 -4.55 24.33 -0.06
CA LEU A 192 -5.89 23.74 0.09
C LEU A 192 -5.89 22.67 1.19
N VAL A 193 -4.91 21.77 1.20
CA VAL A 193 -4.79 20.73 2.23
C VAL A 193 -4.51 21.36 3.59
N ALA A 194 -3.60 22.34 3.67
CA ALA A 194 -3.26 23.02 4.92
C ALA A 194 -4.48 23.74 5.51
N GLU A 195 -5.24 24.46 4.70
CA GLU A 195 -6.46 25.15 5.13
C GLU A 195 -7.55 24.17 5.57
N TYR A 196 -7.69 23.03 4.87
CA TYR A 196 -8.61 21.96 5.25
C TYR A 196 -8.30 21.38 6.62
N LEU A 197 -7.01 21.17 6.92
CA LEU A 197 -6.53 20.72 8.23
C LEU A 197 -6.65 21.80 9.30
N ALA A 198 -6.30 23.03 8.99
CA ALA A 198 -6.35 24.16 9.93
C ALA A 198 -7.80 24.46 10.40
N ARG A 199 -8.78 24.22 9.55
CA ARG A 199 -10.22 24.35 9.89
C ARG A 199 -10.80 23.13 10.59
N ASP A 200 -10.00 22.15 10.93
CA ASP A 200 -10.44 20.88 11.56
C ASP A 200 -11.57 20.15 10.81
N LEU A 201 -11.57 20.26 9.48
CA LEU A 201 -12.60 19.63 8.64
C LEU A 201 -12.36 18.13 8.43
N LEU A 202 -11.13 17.65 8.67
CA LEU A 202 -10.77 16.27 8.43
C LEU A 202 -11.53 15.32 9.37
N GLY A 203 -11.69 15.66 10.64
CA GLY A 203 -12.35 14.79 11.63
C GLY A 203 -13.78 14.42 11.22
N ALA A 204 -14.63 15.40 10.95
CA ALA A 204 -16.01 15.19 10.53
C ALA A 204 -16.12 14.46 9.17
N HIS A 205 -15.21 14.76 8.24
CA HIS A 205 -15.15 14.07 6.95
C HIS A 205 -14.79 12.58 7.15
N MET A 206 -13.75 12.30 7.95
CA MET A 206 -13.33 10.94 8.23
C MET A 206 -14.43 10.12 8.90
N GLU A 207 -15.13 10.65 9.89
CA GLU A 207 -16.25 9.96 10.54
C GLU A 207 -17.30 9.51 9.51
N LYS A 208 -17.67 10.42 8.58
CA LYS A 208 -18.63 10.13 7.52
C LYS A 208 -18.16 9.02 6.59
N ILE A 209 -16.93 9.12 6.06
CA ILE A 209 -16.44 8.14 5.08
C ILE A 209 -16.11 6.79 5.73
N LEU A 210 -15.63 6.76 6.97
CA LEU A 210 -15.38 5.51 7.70
C LEU A 210 -16.66 4.72 7.91
N GLY A 211 -17.75 5.38 8.32
CA GLY A 211 -19.06 4.73 8.47
C GLY A 211 -19.62 4.20 7.14
N MET A 212 -19.39 4.90 6.04
CA MET A 212 -19.79 4.47 4.70
C MET A 212 -18.97 3.23 4.27
N TYR A 213 -17.64 3.32 4.31
CA TYR A 213 -16.76 2.24 3.88
C TYR A 213 -16.88 0.98 4.75
N ALA A 214 -17.11 1.13 6.06
CA ALA A 214 -17.37 0.00 6.94
C ALA A 214 -18.60 -0.81 6.49
N ARG A 215 -19.70 -0.16 6.13
CA ARG A 215 -20.90 -0.82 5.61
C ARG A 215 -20.65 -1.52 4.27
N GLN A 216 -19.90 -0.88 3.38
CA GLN A 216 -19.54 -1.46 2.08
C GLN A 216 -18.66 -2.69 2.26
N LEU A 217 -17.63 -2.64 3.14
CA LEU A 217 -16.78 -3.77 3.47
C LEU A 217 -17.59 -4.94 4.07
N GLN A 218 -18.45 -4.67 5.04
CA GLN A 218 -19.32 -5.70 5.64
C GLN A 218 -20.20 -6.37 4.60
N THR A 219 -20.78 -5.59 3.68
CA THR A 219 -21.58 -6.15 2.57
C THR A 219 -20.70 -7.03 1.68
N MET A 220 -19.54 -6.56 1.26
CA MET A 220 -18.61 -7.32 0.42
C MET A 220 -18.20 -8.64 1.08
N GLN A 221 -17.82 -8.62 2.36
CA GLN A 221 -17.41 -9.80 3.11
C GLN A 221 -18.56 -10.81 3.27
N ARG A 222 -19.77 -10.34 3.57
CA ARG A 222 -20.96 -11.19 3.70
C ARG A 222 -21.28 -11.91 2.38
N GLU A 223 -21.30 -11.18 1.27
CA GLU A 223 -21.62 -11.77 -0.04
C GLU A 223 -20.53 -12.76 -0.51
N LEU A 224 -19.26 -12.41 -0.30
CA LEU A 224 -18.13 -13.29 -0.66
C LEU A 224 -18.09 -14.56 0.18
N ALA A 225 -18.56 -14.55 1.43
CA ALA A 225 -18.63 -15.74 2.29
C ALA A 225 -19.51 -16.85 1.73
N ALA A 226 -20.45 -16.51 0.82
CA ALA A 226 -21.29 -17.48 0.13
C ALA A 226 -20.62 -18.12 -1.11
N LEU A 227 -19.41 -17.69 -1.47
CA LEU A 227 -18.69 -18.18 -2.64
C LEU A 227 -17.57 -19.16 -2.21
N PRO A 228 -17.16 -20.08 -3.09
CA PRO A 228 -16.05 -21.00 -2.85
C PRO A 228 -14.69 -20.28 -3.05
N VAL A 229 -14.47 -19.17 -2.34
CA VAL A 229 -13.27 -18.33 -2.41
C VAL A 229 -12.67 -18.15 -1.02
N LYS A 230 -11.34 -18.16 -0.91
CA LYS A 230 -10.67 -17.75 0.32
C LYS A 230 -10.59 -16.22 0.32
N VAL A 231 -11.23 -15.58 1.30
CA VAL A 231 -11.16 -14.12 1.52
C VAL A 231 -10.11 -13.84 2.58
N PHE A 232 -9.18 -12.93 2.30
CA PHE A 232 -8.20 -12.49 3.27
C PHE A 232 -8.83 -11.46 4.22
N PRO A 233 -8.59 -11.56 5.54
CA PRO A 233 -9.19 -10.66 6.51
C PRO A 233 -8.64 -9.25 6.34
N THR A 234 -9.53 -8.26 6.37
CA THR A 234 -9.15 -6.84 6.47
C THR A 234 -10.02 -6.10 7.45
N GLN A 235 -9.43 -5.14 8.15
CA GLN A 235 -10.08 -4.27 9.12
C GLN A 235 -10.17 -2.82 8.66
N GLY A 236 -9.85 -2.56 7.38
CA GLY A 236 -9.79 -1.21 6.84
C GLY A 236 -9.38 -1.18 5.37
N GLY A 237 -8.89 -0.03 4.91
CA GLY A 237 -8.47 0.17 3.54
C GLY A 237 -9.62 0.25 2.54
N LEU A 238 -9.35 -0.13 1.30
CA LEU A 238 -10.31 0.02 0.19
C LEU A 238 -10.52 -1.28 -0.60
N PHE A 239 -9.80 -2.35 -0.25
CA PHE A 239 -9.70 -3.56 -1.06
C PHE A 239 -9.98 -4.83 -0.25
N VAL A 240 -10.46 -5.83 -0.97
CA VAL A 240 -10.55 -7.21 -0.49
C VAL A 240 -9.76 -8.10 -1.44
N TRP A 241 -8.92 -8.96 -0.88
CA TRP A 241 -8.13 -9.93 -1.61
C TRP A 241 -8.75 -11.31 -1.50
N CYS A 242 -8.90 -11.96 -2.65
CA CYS A 242 -9.47 -13.29 -2.73
C CYS A 242 -8.54 -14.25 -3.45
N ALA A 243 -8.54 -15.50 -3.00
CA ALA A 243 -7.97 -16.61 -3.75
C ALA A 243 -9.08 -17.61 -4.10
N LEU A 244 -9.17 -17.95 -5.38
CA LEU A 244 -10.06 -18.95 -5.94
C LEU A 244 -9.38 -20.34 -5.86
N LYS A 245 -10.03 -21.40 -6.38
CA LYS A 245 -9.40 -22.69 -6.54
C LYS A 245 -8.12 -22.56 -7.38
N ALA A 246 -7.15 -23.43 -7.15
CA ALA A 246 -5.80 -23.31 -7.72
C ALA A 246 -5.75 -23.42 -9.27
N ASP A 247 -6.74 -24.04 -9.88
CA ASP A 247 -6.87 -24.24 -11.32
C ASP A 247 -7.56 -23.09 -12.07
N VAL A 248 -8.06 -22.07 -11.35
CA VAL A 248 -8.75 -20.93 -11.97
C VAL A 248 -7.76 -19.86 -12.40
N ASP A 249 -7.80 -19.51 -13.69
CA ASP A 249 -7.07 -18.33 -14.21
C ASP A 249 -7.96 -17.09 -14.15
N THR A 250 -7.66 -16.17 -13.23
CA THR A 250 -8.42 -14.92 -13.03
C THR A 250 -8.23 -13.92 -14.17
N VAL A 251 -7.19 -14.05 -15.00
CA VAL A 251 -7.02 -13.21 -16.20
C VAL A 251 -8.03 -13.63 -17.27
N ALA A 252 -8.18 -14.94 -17.48
CA ALA A 252 -9.17 -15.48 -18.41
C ALA A 252 -10.61 -15.25 -17.91
N LEU A 253 -10.86 -15.48 -16.62
CA LEU A 253 -12.16 -15.28 -15.98
C LEU A 253 -12.62 -13.83 -16.06
N LEU A 254 -11.72 -12.83 -16.02
CA LEU A 254 -12.07 -11.41 -16.07
C LEU A 254 -12.94 -11.06 -17.29
N GLN A 255 -12.67 -11.66 -18.45
CA GLN A 255 -13.46 -11.40 -19.66
C GLN A 255 -14.92 -11.83 -19.53
N LYS A 256 -15.18 -12.96 -18.86
CA LYS A 256 -16.55 -13.41 -18.52
C LYS A 256 -17.21 -12.45 -17.53
N CYS A 257 -16.48 -12.05 -16.50
CA CYS A 257 -16.95 -11.12 -15.47
C CYS A 257 -17.35 -9.76 -16.06
N ILE A 258 -16.55 -9.21 -16.98
CA ILE A 258 -16.87 -7.93 -17.64
C ILE A 258 -18.18 -8.04 -18.44
N ARG A 259 -18.39 -9.14 -19.18
CA ARG A 259 -19.68 -9.38 -19.88
C ARG A 259 -20.88 -9.48 -18.95
N ASN A 260 -20.67 -9.99 -17.73
CA ASN A 260 -21.68 -10.10 -16.70
C ASN A 260 -21.83 -8.83 -15.82
N GLY A 261 -21.07 -7.75 -16.11
CA GLY A 261 -21.23 -6.45 -15.47
C GLY A 261 -20.36 -6.23 -14.22
N VAL A 262 -19.34 -7.06 -13.98
CA VAL A 262 -18.39 -6.88 -12.87
C VAL A 262 -16.93 -6.90 -13.38
N ALA A 263 -16.07 -6.06 -12.79
CA ALA A 263 -14.65 -6.06 -13.06
C ALA A 263 -13.87 -6.12 -11.75
N TYR A 264 -12.69 -6.74 -11.80
CA TYR A 264 -11.70 -6.81 -10.73
C TYR A 264 -10.28 -6.68 -11.31
N VAL A 265 -9.27 -6.64 -10.45
CA VAL A 265 -7.88 -6.69 -10.91
C VAL A 265 -7.32 -8.09 -10.65
N PRO A 266 -6.88 -8.84 -11.68
CA PRO A 266 -6.23 -10.14 -11.53
C PRO A 266 -4.99 -10.05 -10.64
N GLY A 267 -4.83 -11.04 -9.75
CA GLY A 267 -3.81 -10.98 -8.73
C GLY A 267 -2.39 -11.10 -9.25
N THR A 268 -2.19 -11.80 -10.36
CA THR A 268 -0.86 -11.97 -10.97
C THR A 268 -0.12 -10.66 -11.22
N HIS A 269 -0.84 -9.56 -11.45
CA HIS A 269 -0.22 -8.25 -11.69
C HIS A 269 0.41 -7.62 -10.45
N PHE A 270 0.07 -8.08 -9.26
CA PHE A 270 0.62 -7.60 -7.98
C PHE A 270 1.87 -8.36 -7.54
N TYR A 271 2.30 -9.35 -8.30
CA TYR A 271 3.53 -10.09 -8.05
C TYR A 271 4.66 -9.60 -8.97
N ALA A 272 5.85 -9.45 -8.42
CA ALA A 272 7.01 -9.00 -9.19
C ALA A 272 7.40 -10.04 -10.26
N ASN A 273 7.22 -11.32 -9.93
CA ASN A 273 7.58 -12.44 -10.80
C ASN A 273 6.35 -13.10 -11.47
N GLY A 274 5.16 -12.49 -11.33
CA GLY A 274 3.92 -13.08 -11.85
C GLY A 274 3.49 -14.34 -11.08
N GLY A 275 2.76 -15.25 -11.75
CA GLY A 275 2.18 -16.42 -11.10
C GLY A 275 0.91 -16.10 -10.32
N HIS A 276 0.53 -16.98 -9.39
CA HIS A 276 -0.65 -16.78 -8.52
C HIS A 276 -1.93 -16.42 -9.31
N LEU A 277 -2.14 -17.11 -10.43
CA LEU A 277 -3.21 -16.84 -11.39
C LEU A 277 -4.62 -16.94 -10.79
N ASN A 278 -4.78 -17.66 -9.69
CA ASN A 278 -6.05 -17.85 -9.00
C ASN A 278 -6.41 -16.76 -7.99
N THR A 279 -5.68 -15.64 -7.96
CA THR A 279 -5.93 -14.55 -7.03
C THR A 279 -6.51 -13.32 -7.71
N LEU A 280 -7.29 -12.51 -6.97
CA LEU A 280 -7.86 -11.27 -7.46
C LEU A 280 -8.06 -10.24 -6.35
N ARG A 281 -8.09 -8.95 -6.73
CA ARG A 281 -8.41 -7.84 -5.85
C ARG A 281 -9.76 -7.22 -6.23
N LEU A 282 -10.66 -7.12 -5.26
CA LEU A 282 -11.90 -6.37 -5.36
C LEU A 282 -11.77 -5.00 -4.68
N ASN A 283 -12.50 -4.02 -5.17
CA ASN A 283 -12.63 -2.70 -4.55
C ASN A 283 -14.08 -2.52 -4.10
N PHE A 284 -14.29 -2.15 -2.83
CA PHE A 284 -15.63 -1.88 -2.29
C PHE A 284 -15.91 -0.39 -2.15
N SER A 285 -14.91 0.48 -2.19
CA SER A 285 -15.04 1.89 -1.81
C SER A 285 -15.80 2.76 -2.80
N ASN A 286 -15.94 2.32 -4.05
CA ASN A 286 -16.59 3.10 -5.12
C ASN A 286 -17.96 2.52 -5.54
N SER A 287 -18.56 1.66 -4.73
CA SER A 287 -19.82 0.97 -5.04
C SER A 287 -20.77 1.07 -3.88
N THR A 288 -22.09 1.22 -4.15
CA THR A 288 -23.10 1.11 -3.10
C THR A 288 -23.22 -0.34 -2.61
N PRO A 289 -23.81 -0.59 -1.42
CA PRO A 289 -24.08 -1.96 -0.96
C PRO A 289 -24.86 -2.81 -1.98
N GLU A 290 -25.84 -2.21 -2.67
CA GLU A 290 -26.64 -2.87 -3.69
C GLU A 290 -25.80 -3.25 -4.92
N GLN A 291 -24.91 -2.37 -5.36
CA GLN A 291 -23.95 -2.65 -6.45
C GLN A 291 -22.97 -3.75 -6.06
N ILE A 292 -22.53 -3.80 -4.81
CA ILE A 292 -21.67 -4.85 -4.30
C ILE A 292 -22.38 -6.21 -4.38
N VAL A 293 -23.64 -6.30 -3.93
CA VAL A 293 -24.45 -7.53 -4.02
C VAL A 293 -24.56 -7.99 -5.48
N GLN A 294 -24.91 -7.07 -6.39
CA GLN A 294 -25.02 -7.37 -7.82
C GLN A 294 -23.68 -7.82 -8.42
N GLY A 295 -22.58 -7.14 -8.08
CA GLY A 295 -21.24 -7.46 -8.58
C GLY A 295 -20.76 -8.84 -8.10
N VAL A 296 -21.01 -9.19 -6.82
CA VAL A 296 -20.62 -10.53 -6.30
C VAL A 296 -21.51 -11.62 -6.92
N ALA A 297 -22.80 -11.36 -7.16
CA ALA A 297 -23.66 -12.29 -7.88
C ALA A 297 -23.19 -12.50 -9.34
N ALA A 298 -22.76 -11.44 -10.03
CA ALA A 298 -22.18 -11.53 -11.36
C ALA A 298 -20.85 -12.30 -11.38
N LEU A 299 -20.00 -12.11 -10.36
CA LEU A 299 -18.77 -12.90 -10.20
C LEU A 299 -19.11 -14.39 -10.03
N LYS A 300 -20.06 -14.73 -9.15
CA LYS A 300 -20.53 -16.10 -8.94
C LYS A 300 -20.98 -16.74 -10.26
N LYS A 301 -21.88 -16.07 -10.98
CA LYS A 301 -22.37 -16.52 -12.29
C LYS A 301 -21.22 -16.80 -13.26
N SER A 302 -20.24 -15.89 -13.33
CA SER A 302 -19.09 -16.02 -14.24
C SER A 302 -18.17 -17.20 -13.88
N MET A 303 -18.10 -17.59 -12.60
CA MET A 303 -17.36 -18.76 -12.13
C MET A 303 -18.07 -20.08 -12.44
N GLU A 304 -19.39 -20.05 -12.59
CA GLU A 304 -20.23 -21.22 -12.87
C GLU A 304 -20.45 -21.43 -14.40
N GLU A 305 -20.15 -20.44 -15.23
CA GLU A 305 -20.22 -20.54 -16.70
C GLU A 305 -19.01 -21.33 -17.22
N GLU A 306 -19.26 -22.44 -17.96
CA GLU A 306 -18.26 -23.26 -18.65
C GLU A 306 -17.52 -22.51 -19.79
#